data_3b47dac47edbce3f5a9aaff809615732
#
_entry.id   3b47dac47edbce3f5a9aaff809615732
#
_cell.length_a   1.000
_cell.length_b   1.000
_cell.length_c   1.000
_cell.angle_alpha   90.00
_cell.angle_beta   90.00
_cell.angle_gamma   90.00
#
_symmetry.space_group_name_H-M   'P 1'
#
loop_
_entity.id
_entity.type
_entity.pdbx_description
1 polymer ?
#
loop_
_entity_poly.entity_id
_entity_poly.type
_entity_poly.pdbx_seq_one_letter_code
_entity_poly.pdbx_strand_id
1 'polypeptide(L)'
;YKRQDLWYELLPEQNYEFTAPTCYMPAGTRKELFPIKFKFSGLNLSKEWVLPLTVEEDPSYVTNKRKGWRKALLHVLPYNDYSGNYSATAMNIYFAGSNDDPLVVDNRRAHVVDENTVFFYVGTKEDNSIDRETYKINVKFEKPIEETETKKTGNLTITATNPAINFQIIGNPTYEIWDEMDTNQPYLLHRYHVLRMEYSYDDVTSSNVPTSYRASGSLLMERKINTLIPDQDQAIQW
;
A
#
# COMPACT_ATOMS: atom_id res chain seq x y z
N TYR A 1 -4.21 -8.48 22.87
CA TYR A 1 -3.43 -9.31 21.94
C TYR A 1 -4.07 -9.16 20.56
N LYS A 2 -3.43 -8.42 19.66
CA LYS A 2 -3.84 -8.36 18.26
C LYS A 2 -3.48 -9.71 17.64
N ARG A 3 -4.46 -10.39 17.06
CA ARG A 3 -4.25 -11.66 16.37
C ARG A 3 -3.53 -11.39 15.05
N GLN A 4 -2.23 -11.53 15.02
CA GLN A 4 -1.39 -11.33 13.83
C GLN A 4 -1.66 -12.37 12.74
N ASP A 5 -2.14 -13.55 13.11
CA ASP A 5 -2.56 -14.62 12.21
C ASP A 5 -3.70 -14.24 11.24
N LEU A 6 -4.44 -13.15 11.54
CA LEU A 6 -5.48 -12.63 10.65
C LEU A 6 -4.96 -11.67 9.58
N TRP A 7 -3.68 -11.29 9.62
CA TRP A 7 -3.13 -10.21 8.82
C TRP A 7 -2.09 -10.68 7.81
N TYR A 8 -1.39 -11.76 8.11
CA TYR A 8 -0.31 -12.27 7.29
C TYR A 8 -0.64 -13.67 6.78
N GLU A 9 -0.42 -13.89 5.49
CA GLU A 9 -0.52 -15.20 4.85
C GLU A 9 0.86 -15.63 4.37
N LEU A 10 1.10 -16.94 4.37
CA LEU A 10 2.33 -17.49 3.81
C LEU A 10 2.31 -17.32 2.30
N LEU A 11 3.40 -16.77 1.76
CA LEU A 11 3.57 -16.66 0.31
C LEU A 11 3.58 -18.08 -0.30
N PRO A 12 2.68 -18.38 -1.28
CA PRO A 12 2.63 -19.71 -1.87
C PRO A 12 3.92 -20.04 -2.63
N GLU A 13 4.34 -21.31 -2.60
CA GLU A 13 5.59 -21.77 -3.21
C GLU A 13 5.70 -21.44 -4.71
N GLN A 14 4.60 -21.43 -5.43
CA GLN A 14 4.55 -21.06 -6.85
C GLN A 14 4.86 -19.59 -7.11
N ASN A 15 4.80 -18.73 -6.09
CA ASN A 15 4.97 -17.27 -6.19
C ASN A 15 6.40 -16.82 -5.85
N TYR A 16 7.31 -17.73 -5.56
CA TYR A 16 8.72 -17.40 -5.40
C TYR A 16 9.63 -18.51 -5.94
N GLU A 17 10.86 -18.16 -6.23
CA GLU A 17 11.88 -19.08 -6.74
C GLU A 17 13.25 -18.63 -6.24
N PHE A 18 13.98 -19.56 -5.63
CA PHE A 18 15.39 -19.36 -5.33
C PHE A 18 16.20 -19.56 -6.60
N THR A 19 17.10 -18.62 -6.90
CA THR A 19 17.94 -18.69 -8.11
C THR A 19 19.01 -19.76 -8.02
N ALA A 20 19.35 -20.23 -6.83
CA ALA A 20 20.26 -21.32 -6.56
C ALA A 20 19.81 -22.08 -5.29
N PRO A 21 20.07 -23.40 -5.18
CA PRO A 21 19.74 -24.17 -3.99
C PRO A 21 20.64 -23.82 -2.80
N THR A 22 21.81 -23.27 -3.04
CA THR A 22 22.80 -22.91 -2.01
C THR A 22 23.40 -21.54 -2.27
N CYS A 23 23.73 -20.83 -1.19
CA CYS A 23 24.49 -19.59 -1.24
C CYS A 23 25.96 -19.91 -0.95
N TYR A 24 26.84 -19.70 -1.93
CA TYR A 24 28.28 -19.86 -1.75
C TYR A 24 28.90 -18.54 -1.31
N MET A 25 29.54 -18.54 -0.14
CA MET A 25 30.26 -17.38 0.38
C MET A 25 31.78 -17.59 0.20
N PRO A 26 32.44 -16.85 -0.73
CA PRO A 26 33.86 -16.97 -0.93
C PRO A 26 34.70 -16.65 0.30
N ALA A 27 35.83 -17.30 0.49
CA ALA A 27 36.73 -17.00 1.61
C ALA A 27 37.17 -15.53 1.56
N GLY A 28 37.08 -14.87 2.73
CA GLY A 28 37.44 -13.46 2.89
C GLY A 28 36.29 -12.48 2.60
N THR A 29 35.14 -12.93 2.09
CA THR A 29 33.95 -12.09 1.96
C THR A 29 33.18 -12.02 3.28
N ARG A 30 32.51 -10.89 3.51
CA ARG A 30 31.70 -10.65 4.73
C ARG A 30 30.20 -10.67 4.45
N LYS A 31 29.82 -10.62 3.20
CA LYS A 31 28.42 -10.62 2.71
C LYS A 31 28.36 -11.19 1.31
N GLU A 32 27.26 -11.85 1.01
CA GLU A 32 26.94 -12.36 -0.31
C GLU A 32 25.46 -12.13 -0.59
N LEU A 33 25.10 -11.94 -1.85
CA LEU A 33 23.73 -11.75 -2.27
C LEU A 33 23.10 -13.11 -2.60
N PHE A 34 21.91 -13.36 -2.07
CA PHE A 34 21.12 -14.54 -2.40
C PHE A 34 19.80 -14.08 -3.03
N PRO A 35 19.72 -14.02 -4.37
CA PRO A 35 18.55 -13.52 -5.06
C PRO A 35 17.34 -14.44 -4.94
N ILE A 36 16.17 -13.85 -4.67
CA ILE A 36 14.88 -14.53 -4.69
C ILE A 36 14.03 -13.85 -5.76
N LYS A 37 13.48 -14.65 -6.69
CA LYS A 37 12.54 -14.15 -7.70
C LYS A 37 11.14 -14.28 -7.20
N PHE A 38 10.36 -13.21 -7.23
CA PHE A 38 8.93 -13.21 -6.91
C PHE A 38 8.10 -13.21 -8.18
N LYS A 39 6.99 -13.97 -8.16
CA LYS A 39 6.01 -14.08 -9.26
C LYS A 39 4.67 -13.64 -8.72
N PHE A 40 4.18 -12.48 -9.13
CA PHE A 40 2.91 -11.92 -8.61
C PHE A 40 1.67 -12.35 -9.39
N SER A 41 1.86 -13.06 -10.51
CA SER A 41 0.73 -13.59 -11.29
C SER A 41 -0.12 -14.55 -10.46
N GLY A 42 -1.42 -14.29 -10.40
CA GLY A 42 -2.37 -15.10 -9.64
C GLY A 42 -2.35 -14.87 -8.12
N LEU A 43 -1.48 -13.98 -7.62
CA LEU A 43 -1.44 -13.61 -6.22
C LEU A 43 -2.44 -12.48 -5.94
N ASN A 44 -3.19 -12.61 -4.85
CA ASN A 44 -4.03 -11.50 -4.39
C ASN A 44 -3.14 -10.43 -3.74
N LEU A 45 -2.84 -9.35 -4.47
CA LEU A 45 -1.95 -8.28 -4.02
C LEU A 45 -2.56 -7.40 -2.91
N SER A 46 -3.85 -7.59 -2.58
CA SER A 46 -4.49 -6.90 -1.47
C SER A 46 -4.24 -7.55 -0.10
N LYS A 47 -3.61 -8.74 -0.08
CA LYS A 47 -3.24 -9.44 1.15
C LYS A 47 -1.79 -9.15 1.53
N GLU A 48 -1.47 -9.31 2.80
CA GLU A 48 -0.11 -9.17 3.31
C GLU A 48 0.58 -10.54 3.34
N TRP A 49 1.63 -10.67 2.54
CA TRP A 49 2.34 -11.93 2.34
C TRP A 49 3.66 -11.95 3.09
N VAL A 50 3.97 -13.10 3.71
CA VAL A 50 5.26 -13.31 4.37
C VAL A 50 5.94 -14.56 3.84
N LEU A 51 7.25 -14.48 3.69
CA LEU A 51 8.13 -15.60 3.36
C LEU A 51 9.10 -15.84 4.51
N PRO A 52 8.90 -16.90 5.32
CA PRO A 52 9.84 -17.30 6.34
C PRO A 52 11.03 -18.03 5.71
N LEU A 53 12.23 -17.63 6.07
CA LEU A 53 13.48 -18.23 5.63
C LEU A 53 14.26 -18.77 6.84
N THR A 54 14.94 -19.89 6.67
CA THR A 54 15.89 -20.40 7.63
C THR A 54 17.13 -20.92 6.95
N VAL A 55 18.29 -20.67 7.52
CA VAL A 55 19.55 -21.30 7.08
C VAL A 55 19.60 -22.68 7.70
N GLU A 56 19.78 -23.74 6.89
CA GLU A 56 19.95 -25.09 7.36
C GLU A 56 21.22 -25.25 8.18
N GLU A 57 21.25 -26.22 9.07
CA GLU A 57 22.46 -26.57 9.82
C GLU A 57 23.37 -27.40 8.94
N ASP A 58 24.62 -26.97 8.83
CA ASP A 58 25.66 -27.69 8.09
C ASP A 58 26.95 -27.67 8.88
N PRO A 59 27.72 -28.80 8.95
CA PRO A 59 28.97 -28.85 9.68
C PRO A 59 30.07 -27.92 9.16
N SER A 60 29.95 -27.44 7.89
CA SER A 60 30.93 -26.57 7.27
C SER A 60 30.88 -25.12 7.75
N TYR A 61 29.81 -24.71 8.48
CA TYR A 61 29.70 -23.37 9.04
C TYR A 61 29.03 -23.36 10.40
N VAL A 62 29.34 -22.33 11.19
CA VAL A 62 28.75 -22.13 12.50
C VAL A 62 27.95 -20.82 12.48
N THR A 63 26.63 -20.93 12.69
CA THR A 63 25.78 -19.76 12.84
C THR A 63 26.14 -19.00 14.12
N ASN A 64 25.92 -17.67 14.12
CA ASN A 64 26.17 -16.84 15.30
C ASN A 64 25.19 -17.20 16.43
N LYS A 65 25.62 -18.09 17.32
CA LYS A 65 24.82 -18.61 18.44
C LYS A 65 24.32 -17.50 19.39
N ARG A 66 25.07 -16.39 19.52
CA ARG A 66 24.72 -15.30 20.42
C ARG A 66 23.59 -14.42 19.88
N LYS A 67 23.49 -14.27 18.55
CA LYS A 67 22.49 -13.43 17.90
C LYS A 67 21.30 -14.24 17.33
N GLY A 68 21.43 -15.55 17.21
CA GLY A 68 20.37 -16.43 16.69
C GLY A 68 19.92 -16.12 15.25
N TRP A 69 20.78 -15.48 14.45
CA TRP A 69 20.46 -15.01 13.09
C TRP A 69 20.46 -16.16 12.07
N ARG A 70 19.63 -17.13 12.29
CA ARG A 70 19.39 -18.25 11.38
C ARG A 70 18.09 -18.12 10.61
N LYS A 71 17.21 -17.25 11.11
CA LYS A 71 15.84 -17.12 10.57
C LYS A 71 15.62 -15.68 10.15
N ALA A 72 14.96 -15.52 9.02
CA ALA A 72 14.44 -14.25 8.54
C ALA A 72 12.98 -14.41 8.17
N LEU A 73 12.21 -13.36 8.38
CA LEU A 73 10.84 -13.25 7.90
C LEU A 73 10.82 -12.09 6.92
N LEU A 74 10.63 -12.40 5.64
CA LEU A 74 10.47 -11.37 4.61
C LEU A 74 9.00 -11.02 4.51
N HIS A 75 8.67 -9.75 4.72
CA HIS A 75 7.36 -9.21 4.43
C HIS A 75 7.35 -8.72 2.98
N VAL A 76 6.56 -9.39 2.13
CA VAL A 76 6.47 -9.08 0.70
C VAL A 76 5.33 -8.11 0.50
N LEU A 77 5.66 -6.83 0.29
CA LEU A 77 4.70 -5.76 0.04
C LEU A 77 4.67 -5.46 -1.47
N PRO A 78 3.52 -5.71 -2.13
CA PRO A 78 3.32 -5.23 -3.47
C PRO A 78 3.41 -3.70 -3.52
N TYR A 79 3.98 -3.19 -4.59
CA TYR A 79 4.19 -1.76 -4.81
C TYR A 79 3.71 -1.38 -6.21
N ASN A 80 3.04 -0.25 -6.31
CA ASN A 80 2.82 0.47 -7.55
C ASN A 80 2.99 1.98 -7.30
N ASP A 81 2.95 2.79 -8.34
CA ASP A 81 3.19 4.24 -8.22
C ASP A 81 2.17 4.97 -7.34
N TYR A 82 1.02 4.37 -7.09
CA TYR A 82 -0.11 4.97 -6.38
C TYR A 82 -0.29 4.43 -4.97
N SER A 83 0.42 3.37 -4.59
CA SER A 83 0.32 2.77 -3.26
C SER A 83 1.14 3.55 -2.23
N GLY A 84 0.73 3.54 -0.96
CA GLY A 84 1.44 4.20 0.13
C GLY A 84 0.52 4.90 1.11
N ASN A 85 1.09 5.71 1.98
CA ASN A 85 0.34 6.44 3.00
C ASN A 85 -0.04 7.83 2.50
N TYR A 86 -1.34 8.08 2.45
CA TYR A 86 -1.92 9.38 2.13
C TYR A 86 -2.33 10.09 3.40
N SER A 87 -1.95 11.36 3.55
CA SER A 87 -2.57 12.26 4.52
C SER A 87 -4.03 12.47 4.14
N ALA A 88 -4.93 12.27 5.08
CA ALA A 88 -6.37 12.39 4.92
C ALA A 88 -6.96 13.57 5.72
N THR A 89 -6.12 14.45 6.25
CA THR A 89 -6.53 15.58 7.07
C THR A 89 -7.42 16.60 6.34
N ALA A 90 -7.40 16.57 5.00
CA ALA A 90 -8.28 17.37 4.14
C ALA A 90 -9.52 16.61 3.65
N MET A 91 -9.79 15.42 4.18
CA MET A 91 -10.97 14.61 3.91
C MET A 91 -11.95 14.72 5.09
N ASN A 92 -13.09 15.35 4.88
CA ASN A 92 -14.14 15.53 5.88
C ASN A 92 -15.20 14.44 5.73
N ILE A 93 -15.56 13.80 6.83
CA ILE A 93 -16.57 12.74 6.88
C ILE A 93 -17.75 13.23 7.72
N TYR A 94 -18.91 13.36 7.10
CA TYR A 94 -20.13 13.86 7.71
C TYR A 94 -21.14 12.73 7.87
N PHE A 95 -22.02 12.83 8.87
CA PHE A 95 -23.28 12.10 8.84
C PHE A 95 -24.10 12.58 7.65
N ALA A 96 -24.78 11.68 6.95
CA ALA A 96 -25.63 12.06 5.82
C ALA A 96 -26.71 13.07 6.26
N GLY A 97 -26.82 14.14 5.48
CA GLY A 97 -27.75 15.24 5.79
C GLY A 97 -27.20 16.30 6.76
N SER A 98 -26.00 16.12 7.33
CA SER A 98 -25.30 17.15 8.10
C SER A 98 -24.10 17.69 7.32
N ASN A 99 -23.77 18.96 7.59
CA ASN A 99 -22.53 19.59 7.13
C ASN A 99 -21.71 20.14 8.31
N ASP A 100 -22.13 19.85 9.54
CA ASP A 100 -21.51 20.32 10.76
C ASP A 100 -20.66 19.22 11.40
N ASP A 101 -19.60 19.59 12.09
CA ASP A 101 -18.73 18.74 12.89
C ASP A 101 -18.22 17.46 12.14
N PRO A 102 -17.45 17.62 11.06
CA PRO A 102 -16.93 16.47 10.34
C PRO A 102 -15.95 15.65 11.18
N LEU A 103 -16.02 14.35 11.03
CA LEU A 103 -14.96 13.46 11.46
C LEU A 103 -13.78 13.60 10.48
N VAL A 104 -12.58 13.73 11.01
CA VAL A 104 -11.34 13.79 10.23
C VAL A 104 -10.44 12.64 10.67
N VAL A 105 -9.76 12.05 9.71
CA VAL A 105 -8.77 11.01 9.95
C VAL A 105 -7.40 11.47 9.45
N ASP A 106 -6.34 11.07 10.13
CA ASP A 106 -5.00 11.56 9.82
C ASP A 106 -4.47 10.98 8.52
N ASN A 107 -4.60 9.67 8.35
CA ASN A 107 -3.99 8.93 7.26
C ASN A 107 -4.92 7.89 6.65
N ARG A 108 -4.67 7.59 5.36
CA ARG A 108 -5.23 6.45 4.63
C ARG A 108 -4.11 5.72 3.91
N ARG A 109 -4.01 4.43 4.14
CA ARG A 109 -3.08 3.59 3.40
C ARG A 109 -3.74 3.09 2.12
N ALA A 110 -3.09 3.34 0.99
CA ALA A 110 -3.42 2.78 -0.31
C ALA A 110 -2.68 1.45 -0.50
N HIS A 111 -3.44 0.38 -0.68
CA HIS A 111 -2.91 -0.96 -0.92
C HIS A 111 -3.03 -1.31 -2.40
N VAL A 112 -2.07 -2.06 -2.93
CA VAL A 112 -2.05 -2.43 -4.35
C VAL A 112 -3.15 -3.44 -4.66
N VAL A 113 -3.86 -3.23 -5.78
CA VAL A 113 -4.74 -4.21 -6.41
C VAL A 113 -4.12 -4.70 -7.71
N ASP A 114 -3.70 -3.77 -8.57
CA ASP A 114 -3.00 -4.02 -9.82
C ASP A 114 -2.07 -2.84 -10.16
N GLU A 115 -1.57 -2.76 -11.39
CA GLU A 115 -0.63 -1.73 -11.85
C GLU A 115 -1.18 -0.30 -11.69
N ASN A 116 -2.49 -0.10 -11.94
CA ASN A 116 -3.14 1.21 -11.95
C ASN A 116 -4.27 1.33 -10.91
N THR A 117 -4.41 0.36 -10.03
CA THR A 117 -5.49 0.32 -9.04
C THR A 117 -4.94 0.10 -7.65
N VAL A 118 -5.43 0.91 -6.73
CA VAL A 118 -5.22 0.72 -5.30
C VAL A 118 -6.56 0.55 -4.60
N PHE A 119 -6.56 0.06 -3.35
CA PHE A 119 -7.75 0.12 -2.54
C PHE A 119 -7.51 0.90 -1.25
N PHE A 120 -8.59 1.46 -0.73
CA PHE A 120 -8.70 2.09 0.58
C PHE A 120 -9.87 1.50 1.36
N TYR A 121 -9.90 1.74 2.66
CA TYR A 121 -11.09 1.54 3.48
C TYR A 121 -11.83 2.87 3.64
N VAL A 122 -13.17 2.86 3.48
CA VAL A 122 -13.98 4.09 3.50
C VAL A 122 -14.10 4.70 4.90
N GLY A 123 -14.34 5.99 4.93
CA GLY A 123 -14.73 6.72 6.11
C GLY A 123 -13.70 6.62 7.24
N THR A 124 -14.12 6.15 8.41
CA THR A 124 -13.28 6.00 9.60
C THR A 124 -12.65 4.60 9.74
N LYS A 125 -12.89 3.69 8.79
CA LYS A 125 -12.34 2.33 8.86
C LYS A 125 -10.84 2.33 8.55
N GLU A 126 -10.09 1.53 9.30
CA GLU A 126 -8.63 1.44 9.24
C GLU A 126 -8.18 -0.01 9.01
N ASP A 127 -6.89 -0.20 8.72
CA ASP A 127 -6.26 -1.52 8.55
C ASP A 127 -6.45 -2.45 9.75
N ASN A 128 -6.68 -1.91 10.94
CA ASN A 128 -6.91 -2.66 12.17
C ASN A 128 -8.39 -2.90 12.50
N SER A 129 -9.33 -2.40 11.70
CA SER A 129 -10.76 -2.64 11.88
C SER A 129 -11.10 -4.10 11.53
N ILE A 130 -11.86 -4.77 12.41
CA ILE A 130 -12.22 -6.20 12.22
C ILE A 130 -13.10 -6.37 10.97
N ASP A 131 -13.95 -5.40 10.70
CA ASP A 131 -14.92 -5.37 9.61
C ASP A 131 -14.43 -4.66 8.34
N ARG A 132 -13.14 -4.32 8.27
CA ARG A 132 -12.54 -3.52 7.18
C ARG A 132 -12.84 -4.03 5.77
N GLU A 133 -12.88 -5.35 5.57
CA GLU A 133 -13.11 -5.93 4.25
C GLU A 133 -14.50 -5.59 3.68
N THR A 134 -15.47 -5.31 4.55
CA THR A 134 -16.80 -4.83 4.16
C THR A 134 -16.74 -3.43 3.53
N TYR A 135 -15.77 -2.62 3.96
CA TYR A 135 -15.65 -1.20 3.63
C TYR A 135 -14.55 -0.86 2.62
N LYS A 136 -14.14 -1.84 1.86
CA LYS A 136 -13.09 -1.72 0.86
C LYS A 136 -13.60 -1.10 -0.43
N ILE A 137 -12.92 -0.07 -0.91
CA ILE A 137 -13.14 0.55 -2.21
C ILE A 137 -11.89 0.47 -3.07
N ASN A 138 -12.06 0.10 -4.33
CA ASN A 138 -11.01 0.13 -5.33
C ASN A 138 -11.00 1.51 -6.00
N VAL A 139 -9.81 2.09 -6.14
CA VAL A 139 -9.57 3.38 -6.79
C VAL A 139 -8.64 3.13 -7.95
N LYS A 140 -9.17 3.19 -9.16
CA LYS A 140 -8.43 3.01 -10.40
C LYS A 140 -8.05 4.36 -10.98
N PHE A 141 -6.78 4.52 -11.31
CA PHE A 141 -6.25 5.68 -12.02
C PHE A 141 -6.45 5.47 -13.52
N GLU A 142 -7.31 6.28 -14.12
CA GLU A 142 -7.54 6.25 -15.56
C GLU A 142 -6.36 6.91 -16.30
N LYS A 143 -6.29 6.71 -17.61
CA LYS A 143 -5.24 7.35 -18.43
C LYS A 143 -5.23 8.86 -18.19
N PRO A 144 -4.05 9.47 -18.11
CA PRO A 144 -3.95 10.92 -17.97
C PRO A 144 -4.73 11.66 -19.05
N ILE A 145 -5.41 12.75 -18.65
CA ILE A 145 -6.03 13.71 -19.56
C ILE A 145 -4.99 14.73 -20.02
N GLU A 146 -4.14 15.14 -19.07
CA GLU A 146 -2.97 15.98 -19.32
C GLU A 146 -1.74 15.31 -18.76
N GLU A 147 -0.66 15.27 -19.53
CA GLU A 147 0.62 14.71 -19.14
C GLU A 147 1.75 15.55 -19.69
N THR A 148 2.61 16.01 -18.80
CA THR A 148 3.88 16.69 -19.09
C THR A 148 5.02 15.93 -18.42
N GLU A 149 6.28 16.37 -18.58
CA GLU A 149 7.43 15.74 -17.93
C GLU A 149 7.33 15.72 -16.39
N THR A 150 6.68 16.74 -15.81
CA THR A 150 6.63 16.93 -14.35
C THR A 150 5.23 16.85 -13.75
N LYS A 151 4.18 16.70 -14.58
CA LYS A 151 2.80 16.76 -14.09
C LYS A 151 1.88 15.84 -14.88
N LYS A 152 1.00 15.13 -14.17
CA LYS A 152 -0.09 14.32 -14.73
C LYS A 152 -1.40 14.64 -14.02
N THR A 153 -2.49 14.77 -14.79
CA THR A 153 -3.84 14.91 -14.25
C THR A 153 -4.79 13.94 -14.93
N GLY A 154 -5.78 13.44 -14.22
CA GLY A 154 -6.75 12.52 -14.80
C GLY A 154 -7.92 12.22 -13.87
N ASN A 155 -8.81 11.34 -14.35
CA ASN A 155 -9.97 10.89 -13.62
C ASN A 155 -9.66 9.63 -12.82
N LEU A 156 -10.44 9.43 -11.74
CA LEU A 156 -10.46 8.20 -10.97
C LEU A 156 -11.77 7.45 -11.24
N THR A 157 -11.70 6.12 -11.32
CA THR A 157 -12.87 5.25 -11.23
C THR A 157 -12.86 4.58 -9.87
N ILE A 158 -13.90 4.82 -9.07
CA ILE A 158 -13.97 4.31 -7.69
C ILE A 158 -15.17 3.36 -7.58
N THR A 159 -14.92 2.15 -7.05
CA THR A 159 -15.94 1.12 -6.90
C THR A 159 -15.82 0.43 -5.54
N ALA A 160 -16.94 0.19 -4.88
CA ALA A 160 -16.96 -0.65 -3.69
C ALA A 160 -16.86 -2.12 -4.04
N THR A 161 -16.16 -2.91 -3.20
CA THR A 161 -16.09 -4.36 -3.35
C THR A 161 -17.32 -5.06 -2.77
N ASN A 162 -18.00 -4.41 -1.84
CA ASN A 162 -19.20 -4.94 -1.18
C ASN A 162 -20.41 -4.03 -1.45
N PRO A 163 -21.46 -4.50 -2.14
CA PRO A 163 -22.66 -3.69 -2.42
C PRO A 163 -23.47 -3.34 -1.17
N ALA A 164 -23.30 -4.06 -0.06
CA ALA A 164 -24.06 -3.82 1.16
C ALA A 164 -23.84 -2.44 1.78
N ILE A 165 -22.68 -1.78 1.50
CA ILE A 165 -22.39 -0.45 2.00
C ILE A 165 -23.04 0.67 1.17
N ASN A 166 -23.84 0.36 0.17
CA ASN A 166 -24.54 1.34 -0.68
C ASN A 166 -23.66 2.51 -1.15
N PHE A 167 -22.45 2.18 -1.58
CA PHE A 167 -21.43 3.17 -1.96
C PHE A 167 -21.85 3.93 -3.23
N GLN A 168 -21.79 5.26 -3.18
CA GLN A 168 -22.12 6.13 -4.31
C GLN A 168 -21.04 7.22 -4.46
N ILE A 169 -20.55 7.41 -5.67
CA ILE A 169 -19.69 8.55 -6.04
C ILE A 169 -20.56 9.77 -6.27
N ILE A 170 -20.10 10.92 -5.77
CA ILE A 170 -20.70 12.23 -5.96
C ILE A 170 -19.74 13.06 -6.81
N GLY A 171 -20.22 13.55 -7.95
CA GLY A 171 -19.39 14.33 -8.88
C GLY A 171 -18.39 13.48 -9.67
N ASN A 172 -17.25 14.09 -9.99
CA ASN A 172 -16.20 13.48 -10.82
C ASN A 172 -14.88 13.42 -10.05
N PRO A 173 -14.47 12.26 -9.53
CA PRO A 173 -13.23 12.14 -8.79
C PRO A 173 -12.04 12.25 -9.73
N THR A 174 -10.98 12.95 -9.26
CA THR A 174 -9.79 13.25 -10.06
C THR A 174 -8.50 13.01 -9.30
N TYR A 175 -7.42 12.85 -10.03
CA TYR A 175 -6.08 12.84 -9.47
C TYR A 175 -5.20 13.88 -10.15
N GLU A 176 -4.20 14.31 -9.39
CA GLU A 176 -3.11 15.17 -9.84
C GLU A 176 -1.80 14.64 -9.26
N ILE A 177 -0.79 14.47 -10.10
CA ILE A 177 0.55 14.02 -9.71
C ILE A 177 1.54 15.00 -10.28
N TRP A 178 2.48 15.46 -9.45
CA TRP A 178 3.56 16.33 -9.94
C TRP A 178 4.86 16.08 -9.19
N ASP A 179 5.95 16.39 -9.88
CA ASP A 179 7.31 16.23 -9.43
C ASP A 179 7.95 17.60 -9.14
N GLU A 180 8.64 17.71 -8.00
CA GLU A 180 9.35 18.89 -7.58
C GLU A 180 10.73 18.51 -7.02
N MET A 181 11.79 19.13 -7.52
CA MET A 181 13.14 18.89 -6.99
C MET A 181 13.34 19.65 -5.69
N ASP A 182 13.93 18.97 -4.69
CA ASP A 182 14.29 19.63 -3.44
C ASP A 182 15.35 20.72 -3.69
N THR A 183 15.11 21.92 -3.16
CA THR A 183 15.99 23.06 -3.38
C THR A 183 17.34 22.96 -2.66
N ASN A 184 17.41 22.21 -1.56
CA ASN A 184 18.61 22.00 -0.76
C ASN A 184 19.33 20.70 -1.07
N GLN A 185 18.59 19.71 -1.60
CA GLN A 185 19.09 18.36 -1.93
C GLN A 185 18.75 18.03 -3.39
N PRO A 186 19.58 18.49 -4.36
CA PRO A 186 19.25 18.39 -5.79
C PRO A 186 19.18 16.97 -6.34
N TYR A 187 19.47 15.97 -5.53
CA TYR A 187 19.26 14.55 -5.83
C TYR A 187 17.93 14.00 -5.32
N LEU A 188 17.16 14.78 -4.57
CA LEU A 188 15.89 14.37 -3.98
C LEU A 188 14.74 14.95 -4.78
N LEU A 189 13.94 14.07 -5.37
CA LEU A 189 12.71 14.40 -6.07
C LEU A 189 11.53 14.14 -5.13
N HIS A 190 10.68 15.14 -4.97
CA HIS A 190 9.40 15.05 -4.29
C HIS A 190 8.31 14.80 -5.32
N ARG A 191 7.68 13.64 -5.28
CA ARG A 191 6.50 13.32 -6.09
C ARG A 191 5.27 13.41 -5.23
N TYR A 192 4.37 14.30 -5.58
CA TYR A 192 3.11 14.51 -4.88
C TYR A 192 1.97 13.86 -5.64
N HIS A 193 1.09 13.17 -4.90
CA HIS A 193 -0.15 12.60 -5.41
C HIS A 193 -1.31 13.21 -4.66
N VAL A 194 -2.22 13.88 -5.36
CA VAL A 194 -3.46 14.40 -4.80
C VAL A 194 -4.63 13.71 -5.44
N LEU A 195 -5.48 13.10 -4.60
CA LEU A 195 -6.74 12.49 -5.02
C LEU A 195 -7.87 13.35 -4.49
N ARG A 196 -8.76 13.83 -5.36
CA ARG A 196 -9.95 14.59 -4.98
C ARG A 196 -11.18 13.74 -5.24
N MET A 197 -12.00 13.55 -4.20
CA MET A 197 -13.17 12.70 -4.31
C MET A 197 -14.25 13.11 -3.32
N GLU A 198 -15.48 12.80 -3.70
CA GLU A 198 -16.63 12.88 -2.85
C GLU A 198 -17.47 11.62 -3.04
N TYR A 199 -17.94 11.02 -1.94
CA TYR A 199 -18.72 9.81 -1.97
C TYR A 199 -19.62 9.69 -0.74
N SER A 200 -20.64 8.87 -0.83
CA SER A 200 -21.44 8.42 0.30
C SER A 200 -21.37 6.92 0.49
N TYR A 201 -21.60 6.47 1.70
CA TYR A 201 -21.64 5.04 2.05
C TYR A 201 -22.44 4.82 3.33
N ASP A 202 -22.92 3.58 3.53
CA ASP A 202 -23.61 3.17 4.74
C ASP A 202 -22.68 2.31 5.61
N ASP A 203 -22.56 2.67 6.91
CA ASP A 203 -21.98 1.79 7.92
C ASP A 203 -23.03 0.78 8.35
N VAL A 204 -22.83 -0.48 7.99
CA VAL A 204 -23.76 -1.59 8.20
C VAL A 204 -23.34 -2.52 9.34
N THR A 205 -22.21 -2.26 9.99
CA THR A 205 -21.64 -3.14 11.03
C THR A 205 -21.59 -2.50 12.41
N SER A 206 -21.63 -1.17 12.50
CA SER A 206 -21.51 -0.46 13.78
C SER A 206 -22.81 -0.40 14.57
N SER A 207 -23.97 -0.64 13.94
CA SER A 207 -25.28 -0.66 14.59
C SER A 207 -26.27 -1.57 13.85
N ASN A 208 -27.40 -1.89 14.49
CA ASN A 208 -28.48 -2.66 13.86
C ASN A 208 -29.21 -1.90 12.73
N VAL A 209 -29.02 -0.58 12.65
CA VAL A 209 -29.55 0.28 11.60
C VAL A 209 -28.37 0.90 10.88
N PRO A 210 -28.28 0.78 9.55
CA PRO A 210 -27.21 1.42 8.77
C PRO A 210 -27.15 2.91 9.06
N THR A 211 -25.93 3.40 9.25
CA THR A 211 -25.67 4.83 9.42
C THR A 211 -25.00 5.35 8.15
N SER A 212 -25.66 6.29 7.48
CA SER A 212 -25.16 6.85 6.23
C SER A 212 -24.16 7.98 6.48
N TYR A 213 -23.06 7.95 5.74
CA TYR A 213 -21.99 8.96 5.78
C TYR A 213 -21.73 9.53 4.39
N ARG A 214 -21.22 10.76 4.38
CA ARG A 214 -20.69 11.43 3.20
C ARG A 214 -19.25 11.86 3.49
N ALA A 215 -18.32 11.48 2.62
CA ALA A 215 -16.94 11.92 2.70
C ALA A 215 -16.61 12.82 1.50
N SER A 216 -15.95 13.96 1.75
CA SER A 216 -15.63 14.95 0.73
C SER A 216 -14.28 15.60 1.03
N GLY A 217 -13.41 15.70 0.02
CA GLY A 217 -12.12 16.36 0.17
C GLY A 217 -11.01 15.76 -0.66
N SER A 218 -9.80 15.77 -0.11
CA SER A 218 -8.62 15.26 -0.79
C SER A 218 -7.72 14.41 0.09
N LEU A 219 -7.03 13.47 -0.55
CA LEU A 219 -5.94 12.69 0.00
C LEU A 219 -4.64 13.14 -0.65
N LEU A 220 -3.59 13.34 0.14
CA LEU A 220 -2.27 13.77 -0.31
C LEU A 220 -1.20 12.75 0.09
N MET A 221 -0.40 12.27 -0.86
CA MET A 221 0.81 11.51 -0.62
C MET A 221 2.02 12.26 -1.17
N GLU A 222 3.08 12.36 -0.37
CA GLU A 222 4.41 12.77 -0.81
C GLU A 222 5.31 11.54 -0.86
N ARG A 223 5.97 11.34 -1.97
CA ARG A 223 7.00 10.32 -2.15
C ARG A 223 8.33 10.97 -2.42
N LYS A 224 9.34 10.61 -1.63
CA LYS A 224 10.71 11.08 -1.79
C LYS A 224 11.51 10.05 -2.59
N ILE A 225 12.02 10.46 -3.72
CA ILE A 225 12.75 9.62 -4.67
C ILE A 225 14.19 10.12 -4.74
N ASN A 226 15.14 9.27 -4.40
CA ASN A 226 16.56 9.60 -4.55
C ASN A 226 17.00 9.29 -5.99
N THR A 227 17.22 10.31 -6.80
CA THR A 227 17.59 10.18 -8.22
C THR A 227 18.99 9.58 -8.47
N LEU A 228 19.78 9.38 -7.41
CA LEU A 228 21.10 8.76 -7.49
C LEU A 228 21.07 7.25 -7.35
N ILE A 229 19.93 6.67 -7.00
CA ILE A 229 19.77 5.21 -6.89
C ILE A 229 18.73 4.71 -7.90
N PRO A 230 18.87 3.47 -8.41
CA PRO A 230 17.91 2.89 -9.35
C PRO A 230 16.50 2.81 -8.76
N ASP A 231 15.47 2.96 -9.60
CA ASP A 231 14.06 2.91 -9.18
C ASP A 231 13.71 1.64 -8.41
N GLN A 232 14.27 0.50 -8.83
CA GLN A 232 14.07 -0.79 -8.17
C GLN A 232 14.58 -0.82 -6.71
N ASP A 233 15.54 0.03 -6.36
CA ASP A 233 16.12 0.10 -5.02
C ASP A 233 15.39 1.11 -4.12
N GLN A 234 14.54 1.99 -4.69
CA GLN A 234 13.75 2.99 -3.94
C GLN A 234 12.75 2.34 -2.95
N ALA A 235 12.25 1.16 -3.28
CA ALA A 235 11.27 0.44 -2.48
C ALA A 235 11.87 -0.35 -1.32
N ILE A 236 13.21 -0.44 -1.22
CA ILE A 236 13.87 -1.19 -0.15
C ILE A 236 13.88 -0.34 1.12
N GLN A 237 13.10 -0.76 2.10
CA GLN A 237 13.16 -0.23 3.47
C GLN A 237 14.06 -1.13 4.31
N TRP A 238 15.14 -0.54 4.82
CA TRP A 238 16.14 -1.22 5.65
C TRP A 238 15.79 -1.13 7.15
#